data_cc60f000fad5131cdb138101f3422c43
#
_entry.id   cc60f000fad5131cdb138101f3422c43
#
_cell.length_a   1.000
_cell.length_b   1.000
_cell.length_c   1.000
_cell.angle_alpha   90.00
_cell.angle_beta   90.00
_cell.angle_gamma   90.00
#
_symmetry.space_group_name_H-M   'P 1'
#
loop_
_entity.id
_entity.type
_entity.pdbx_description
1 polymer ?
#
loop_
_entity_poly.entity_id
_entity_poly.type
_entity_poly.pdbx_seq_one_letter_code
_entity_poly.pdbx_strand_id
1 'polypeptide(L)'
;SINDNVLNYKENNFLAAVHFGKASCGVAFLDISTGEFLTAEGPFDYVDKLLNNFGPKEILFERGKRLMFEGNFGSKFFTFELDDWVFTESTAREKLLKHFETKNLKGFGVEHLKNGIIASGAILQYLTMTQHTQIGHITSLARIEEDKYVRLDKFTVRSLELIGSMNDGGSSLLNVIDRTISPMGARLLKRWMVFPLKDEKPINDRLNVVEYFFRQPDFKELIEEQLHLIGDLERIISKVAVGRVSPREVVQLKVALQAIEPIKQACLEADNASLNRIGEQLNLCISIRDRIAKEINNDPPLLINKGGVIKDGVNEELDELRRISYSGKDYLLQIQQRESEQTGIPSLKVAYNNVFGYYIEVRNIHKDKVPQEWIRKQTLVNAERYITQELKVYEEKILGAEDKILVLETQLYTDLVQALTEFIPQIQINANQIARLDCLLSFANVARENNYIRPVIEDNDVLDIRQGRHPVIEKQLPIGEKYIANDVMLDSASQQIIIITGPNM
;
A
#
# COMPACT_ATOMS: atom_id res chain seq x y z
N SER A 1 8.32 -4.26 7.52
CA SER A 1 9.12 -3.62 6.47
C SER A 1 8.25 -2.74 5.58
N ILE A 2 8.80 -1.61 5.12
CA ILE A 2 8.18 -0.70 4.15
C ILE A 2 8.84 -0.90 2.76
N ASN A 3 9.83 -1.78 2.67
CA ASN A 3 10.55 -2.02 1.42
C ASN A 3 9.74 -2.92 0.49
N ASP A 4 9.32 -2.39 -0.67
CA ASP A 4 8.49 -3.08 -1.67
C ASP A 4 9.12 -4.37 -2.20
N ASN A 5 10.44 -4.46 -2.23
CA ASN A 5 11.14 -5.66 -2.70
C ASN A 5 10.95 -6.88 -1.79
N VAL A 6 10.48 -6.66 -0.56
CA VAL A 6 10.30 -7.70 0.47
C VAL A 6 8.81 -7.97 0.73
N LEU A 7 7.92 -7.04 0.36
CA LEU A 7 6.50 -7.11 0.64
C LEU A 7 5.71 -7.81 -0.46
N ASN A 8 4.92 -8.83 -0.07
CA ASN A 8 3.86 -9.34 -0.95
C ASN A 8 2.70 -8.34 -0.95
N TYR A 9 2.33 -7.82 -2.12
CA TYR A 9 1.28 -6.80 -2.24
C TYR A 9 -0.13 -7.32 -1.91
N LYS A 10 -0.37 -8.62 -2.02
CA LYS A 10 -1.66 -9.27 -1.70
C LYS A 10 -1.81 -9.67 -0.25
N GLU A 11 -0.79 -9.49 0.58
CA GLU A 11 -0.78 -9.89 1.98
C GLU A 11 -0.41 -8.74 2.89
N ASN A 12 -1.01 -8.73 4.09
CA ASN A 12 -0.56 -7.88 5.17
C ASN A 12 0.79 -8.36 5.72
N ASN A 13 1.57 -7.43 6.24
CA ASN A 13 2.85 -7.70 6.90
C ASN A 13 2.73 -7.34 8.38
N PHE A 14 2.04 -8.18 9.16
CA PHE A 14 1.76 -7.91 10.55
C PHE A 14 2.94 -8.22 11.47
N LEU A 15 3.20 -7.28 12.38
CA LEU A 15 3.90 -7.48 13.63
C LEU A 15 2.85 -7.65 14.72
N ALA A 16 2.97 -8.67 15.56
CA ALA A 16 2.05 -8.88 16.68
C ALA A 16 2.77 -8.78 18.02
N ALA A 17 2.02 -8.52 19.08
CA ALA A 17 2.47 -8.65 20.45
C ALA A 17 1.40 -9.37 21.27
N VAL A 18 1.84 -10.19 22.21
CA VAL A 18 0.99 -10.93 23.13
C VAL A 18 1.37 -10.60 24.57
N HIS A 19 0.38 -10.27 25.37
CA HIS A 19 0.55 -10.06 26.82
C HIS A 19 -0.26 -11.07 27.62
N PHE A 20 0.41 -11.76 28.54
CA PHE A 20 -0.20 -12.75 29.41
C PHE A 20 -0.70 -12.09 30.71
N GLY A 21 -2.00 -11.78 30.74
CA GLY A 21 -2.66 -11.27 31.95
C GLY A 21 -3.06 -12.39 32.91
N LYS A 22 -3.61 -12.01 34.06
CA LYS A 22 -4.03 -12.99 35.09
C LYS A 22 -5.24 -13.84 34.67
N ALA A 23 -6.21 -13.23 34.00
CA ALA A 23 -7.47 -13.87 33.63
C ALA A 23 -7.67 -13.98 32.12
N SER A 24 -6.94 -13.21 31.34
CA SER A 24 -7.05 -13.16 29.88
C SER A 24 -5.71 -12.82 29.24
N CYS A 25 -5.63 -13.02 27.93
CA CYS A 25 -4.48 -12.70 27.12
C CYS A 25 -4.81 -11.51 26.21
N GLY A 26 -3.92 -10.53 26.15
CA GLY A 26 -4.03 -9.40 25.21
C GLY A 26 -3.22 -9.67 23.96
N VAL A 27 -3.70 -9.20 22.81
CA VAL A 27 -3.01 -9.29 21.53
C VAL A 27 -3.16 -8.00 20.76
N ALA A 28 -2.13 -7.62 20.04
CA ALA A 28 -2.17 -6.50 19.09
C ALA A 28 -1.48 -6.88 17.79
N PHE A 29 -1.95 -6.28 16.70
CA PHE A 29 -1.42 -6.47 15.35
C PHE A 29 -1.18 -5.12 14.70
N LEU A 30 -0.02 -4.93 14.12
CA LEU A 30 0.33 -3.73 13.36
C LEU A 30 0.93 -4.11 12.02
N ASP A 31 0.36 -3.58 10.95
CA ASP A 31 1.01 -3.57 9.64
C ASP A 31 1.61 -2.18 9.39
N ILE A 32 2.91 -2.05 9.57
CA ILE A 32 3.61 -0.77 9.38
C ILE A 32 3.58 -0.30 7.93
N SER A 33 3.39 -1.20 6.97
CA SER A 33 3.30 -0.85 5.55
C SER A 33 1.98 -0.21 5.16
N THR A 34 0.94 -0.38 5.97
CA THR A 34 -0.40 0.17 5.74
C THR A 34 -0.89 1.10 6.85
N GLY A 35 -0.32 1.00 8.04
CA GLY A 35 -0.75 1.74 9.23
C GLY A 35 -1.92 1.09 9.98
N GLU A 36 -2.37 -0.09 9.57
CA GLU A 36 -3.44 -0.81 10.26
C GLU A 36 -2.99 -1.31 11.62
N PHE A 37 -3.71 -0.92 12.68
CA PHE A 37 -3.38 -1.24 14.06
C PHE A 37 -4.62 -1.74 14.80
N LEU A 38 -4.58 -2.99 15.25
CA LEU A 38 -5.71 -3.71 15.81
C LEU A 38 -5.33 -4.30 17.18
N THR A 39 -6.31 -4.41 18.07
CA THR A 39 -6.12 -5.04 19.38
C THR A 39 -7.36 -5.84 19.81
N ALA A 40 -7.12 -6.83 20.64
CA ALA A 40 -8.15 -7.63 21.29
C ALA A 40 -7.63 -8.22 22.60
N GLU A 41 -8.53 -8.73 23.42
CA GLU A 41 -8.18 -9.59 24.54
C GLU A 41 -9.24 -10.67 24.75
N GLY A 42 -8.83 -11.80 25.28
CA GLY A 42 -9.71 -12.91 25.53
C GLY A 42 -8.95 -14.15 26.01
N PRO A 43 -9.63 -15.31 26.04
CA PRO A 43 -9.00 -16.59 26.38
C PRO A 43 -7.89 -16.95 25.40
N PHE A 44 -6.99 -17.84 25.82
CA PHE A 44 -5.86 -18.29 24.96
C PHE A 44 -6.31 -18.91 23.64
N ASP A 45 -7.39 -19.66 23.64
CA ASP A 45 -7.94 -20.28 22.42
C ASP A 45 -8.42 -19.24 21.41
N TYR A 46 -9.01 -18.16 21.88
CA TYR A 46 -9.41 -17.04 21.01
C TYR A 46 -8.19 -16.30 20.43
N VAL A 47 -7.19 -16.00 21.26
CA VAL A 47 -5.96 -15.34 20.79
C VAL A 47 -5.20 -16.24 19.81
N ASP A 48 -5.19 -17.57 20.04
CA ASP A 48 -4.60 -18.53 19.09
C ASP A 48 -5.28 -18.45 17.72
N LYS A 49 -6.61 -18.38 17.66
CA LYS A 49 -7.36 -18.18 16.41
C LYS A 49 -6.95 -16.90 15.70
N LEU A 50 -6.85 -15.78 16.44
CA LEU A 50 -6.43 -14.50 15.88
C LEU A 50 -5.01 -14.57 15.32
N LEU A 51 -4.06 -15.13 16.06
CA LEU A 51 -2.68 -15.27 15.60
C LEU A 51 -2.59 -16.10 14.31
N ASN A 52 -3.33 -17.19 14.22
CA ASN A 52 -3.34 -18.01 13.02
C ASN A 52 -4.03 -17.34 11.83
N ASN A 53 -5.12 -16.60 12.06
CA ASN A 53 -5.90 -15.96 11.01
C ASN A 53 -5.25 -14.68 10.48
N PHE A 54 -4.58 -13.90 11.33
CA PHE A 54 -3.80 -12.74 10.90
C PHE A 54 -2.43 -13.10 10.32
N GLY A 55 -1.85 -14.22 10.75
CA GLY A 55 -0.57 -14.70 10.25
C GLY A 55 0.59 -13.73 10.41
N PRO A 56 0.88 -13.22 11.62
CA PRO A 56 1.95 -12.24 11.81
C PRO A 56 3.31 -12.83 11.43
N LYS A 57 4.18 -11.98 10.90
CA LYS A 57 5.55 -12.36 10.53
C LYS A 57 6.48 -12.43 11.73
N GLU A 58 6.14 -11.72 12.80
CA GLU A 58 6.89 -11.72 14.06
C GLU A 58 5.92 -11.46 15.22
N ILE A 59 6.16 -12.12 16.34
CA ILE A 59 5.36 -11.94 17.56
C ILE A 59 6.29 -11.58 18.73
N LEU A 60 5.93 -10.49 19.40
CA LEU A 60 6.61 -9.99 20.59
C LEU A 60 5.91 -10.52 21.84
N PHE A 61 6.68 -10.94 22.83
CA PHE A 61 6.16 -11.27 24.16
C PHE A 61 7.20 -10.99 25.23
N GLU A 62 6.78 -11.04 26.50
CA GLU A 62 7.59 -10.76 27.65
C GLU A 62 8.67 -11.82 27.89
N ARG A 63 9.89 -11.38 28.16
CA ARG A 63 11.02 -12.24 28.50
C ARG A 63 10.66 -13.15 29.69
N GLY A 64 11.02 -14.40 29.60
CA GLY A 64 10.70 -15.42 30.59
C GLY A 64 9.35 -16.11 30.41
N LYS A 65 8.56 -15.73 29.42
CA LYS A 65 7.23 -16.31 29.13
C LYS A 65 7.24 -17.31 27.97
N ARG A 66 8.41 -17.73 27.48
CA ARG A 66 8.52 -18.63 26.32
C ARG A 66 7.77 -19.94 26.49
N LEU A 67 7.88 -20.60 27.64
CA LEU A 67 7.16 -21.85 27.88
C LEU A 67 5.64 -21.66 27.85
N MET A 68 5.16 -20.55 28.40
CA MET A 68 3.75 -20.20 28.36
C MET A 68 3.29 -19.90 26.95
N PHE A 69 4.08 -19.18 26.17
CA PHE A 69 3.79 -18.86 24.77
C PHE A 69 3.72 -20.14 23.93
N GLU A 70 4.76 -20.96 23.95
CA GLU A 70 4.82 -22.19 23.16
C GLU A 70 3.78 -23.23 23.60
N GLY A 71 3.49 -23.31 24.89
CA GLY A 71 2.45 -24.18 25.44
C GLY A 71 1.04 -23.84 24.95
N ASN A 72 0.75 -22.57 24.69
CA ASN A 72 -0.57 -22.11 24.22
C ASN A 72 -0.65 -21.93 22.70
N PHE A 73 0.43 -21.50 22.03
CA PHE A 73 0.42 -21.09 20.63
C PHE A 73 1.34 -21.92 19.72
N GLY A 74 2.13 -22.81 20.30
CA GLY A 74 3.11 -23.61 19.55
C GLY A 74 4.43 -22.90 19.29
N SER A 75 5.32 -23.55 18.54
CA SER A 75 6.69 -23.10 18.27
C SER A 75 6.93 -22.68 16.81
N LYS A 76 5.88 -22.64 15.99
CA LYS A 76 5.99 -22.32 14.55
C LYS A 76 6.17 -20.83 14.24
N PHE A 77 5.80 -19.94 15.18
CA PHE A 77 5.89 -18.51 14.97
C PHE A 77 7.32 -18.00 15.17
N PHE A 78 7.71 -17.04 14.36
CA PHE A 78 8.91 -16.27 14.61
C PHE A 78 8.66 -15.27 15.75
N THR A 79 9.46 -15.34 16.81
CA THR A 79 9.21 -14.59 18.04
C THR A 79 10.41 -13.78 18.50
N PHE A 80 10.14 -12.70 19.25
CA PHE A 80 11.14 -11.88 19.89
C PHE A 80 10.70 -11.51 21.32
N GLU A 81 11.57 -11.72 22.29
CA GLU A 81 11.28 -11.41 23.70
C GLU A 81 11.72 -9.98 24.03
N LEU A 82 10.81 -9.21 24.64
CA LEU A 82 11.07 -7.89 25.20
C LEU A 82 11.13 -7.92 26.71
N ASP A 83 11.81 -6.95 27.31
CA ASP A 83 11.91 -6.82 28.76
C ASP A 83 10.55 -6.60 29.41
N ASP A 84 10.41 -7.05 30.64
CA ASP A 84 9.15 -7.05 31.41
C ASP A 84 8.53 -5.66 31.59
N TRP A 85 9.35 -4.63 31.72
CA TRP A 85 8.86 -3.24 31.91
C TRP A 85 8.06 -2.72 30.70
N VAL A 86 8.29 -3.27 29.52
CA VAL A 86 7.54 -2.93 28.30
C VAL A 86 6.07 -3.35 28.44
N PHE A 87 5.82 -4.46 29.13
CA PHE A 87 4.50 -5.06 29.29
C PHE A 87 3.81 -4.61 30.59
N THR A 88 3.87 -3.33 30.89
CA THR A 88 3.14 -2.71 32.00
C THR A 88 2.05 -1.78 31.48
N GLU A 89 0.93 -1.69 32.21
CA GLU A 89 -0.19 -0.84 31.79
C GLU A 89 0.19 0.64 31.71
N SER A 90 0.97 1.13 32.68
CA SER A 90 1.40 2.53 32.70
C SER A 90 2.29 2.89 31.50
N THR A 91 3.28 2.09 31.22
CA THR A 91 4.19 2.30 30.08
C THR A 91 3.45 2.22 28.74
N ALA A 92 2.59 1.22 28.57
CA ALA A 92 1.82 1.03 27.35
C ALA A 92 0.83 2.19 27.10
N ARG A 93 0.09 2.56 28.15
CA ARG A 93 -0.89 3.66 28.07
C ARG A 93 -0.22 5.00 27.77
N GLU A 94 0.86 5.33 28.44
CA GLU A 94 1.65 6.54 28.17
C GLU A 94 2.11 6.59 26.70
N LYS A 95 2.65 5.49 26.20
CA LYS A 95 3.15 5.39 24.83
C LYS A 95 2.04 5.61 23.80
N LEU A 96 0.88 4.99 23.99
CA LEU A 96 -0.28 5.12 23.11
C LEU A 96 -0.88 6.54 23.16
N LEU A 97 -1.05 7.11 24.36
CA LEU A 97 -1.60 8.46 24.52
C LEU A 97 -0.71 9.51 23.87
N LYS A 98 0.60 9.36 24.01
CA LYS A 98 1.58 10.26 23.38
C LYS A 98 1.55 10.13 21.86
N HIS A 99 1.51 8.90 21.34
CA HIS A 99 1.48 8.67 19.90
C HIS A 99 0.22 9.25 19.24
N PHE A 100 -0.95 9.02 19.83
CA PHE A 100 -2.23 9.51 19.30
C PHE A 100 -2.57 10.94 19.72
N GLU A 101 -1.73 11.58 20.51
CA GLU A 101 -1.95 12.95 21.02
C GLU A 101 -3.32 13.12 21.67
N THR A 102 -3.70 12.17 22.51
CA THR A 102 -5.00 12.11 23.19
C THR A 102 -4.85 11.94 24.70
N LYS A 103 -5.90 12.30 25.45
CA LYS A 103 -5.94 12.17 26.91
C LYS A 103 -6.43 10.80 27.39
N ASN A 104 -7.15 10.07 26.56
CA ASN A 104 -7.66 8.73 26.86
C ASN A 104 -7.84 7.94 25.56
N LEU A 105 -8.11 6.64 25.69
CA LEU A 105 -8.30 5.73 24.55
C LEU A 105 -9.78 5.42 24.27
N LYS A 106 -10.72 6.13 24.90
CA LYS A 106 -12.16 5.89 24.77
C LYS A 106 -12.65 6.06 23.34
N GLY A 107 -12.09 7.05 22.62
CA GLY A 107 -12.44 7.32 21.22
C GLY A 107 -12.15 6.15 20.28
N PHE A 108 -11.22 5.26 20.63
CA PHE A 108 -10.92 4.06 19.86
C PHE A 108 -11.74 2.83 20.31
N GLY A 109 -12.52 2.93 21.38
CA GLY A 109 -13.32 1.83 21.93
C GLY A 109 -12.51 0.72 22.62
N VAL A 110 -11.28 1.01 23.03
CA VAL A 110 -10.35 0.02 23.61
C VAL A 110 -10.02 0.26 25.08
N GLU A 111 -10.57 1.29 25.71
CA GLU A 111 -10.23 1.73 27.08
C GLU A 111 -10.33 0.60 28.12
N HIS A 112 -11.26 -0.32 27.97
CA HIS A 112 -11.48 -1.45 28.88
C HIS A 112 -10.61 -2.67 28.60
N LEU A 113 -9.87 -2.69 27.49
CA LEU A 113 -9.01 -3.80 27.08
C LEU A 113 -7.61 -3.65 27.66
N LYS A 114 -7.45 -3.81 28.97
CA LYS A 114 -6.18 -3.57 29.67
C LYS A 114 -5.02 -4.38 29.10
N ASN A 115 -5.22 -5.68 28.86
CA ASN A 115 -4.19 -6.54 28.30
C ASN A 115 -3.94 -6.24 26.80
N GLY A 116 -4.99 -5.88 26.07
CA GLY A 116 -4.88 -5.43 24.68
C GLY A 116 -4.09 -4.11 24.56
N ILE A 117 -4.32 -3.18 25.48
CA ILE A 117 -3.56 -1.92 25.59
C ILE A 117 -2.08 -2.21 25.84
N ILE A 118 -1.76 -3.12 26.77
CA ILE A 118 -0.38 -3.51 27.06
C ILE A 118 0.32 -4.08 25.82
N ALA A 119 -0.34 -5.00 25.13
CA ALA A 119 0.19 -5.56 23.88
C ALA A 119 0.39 -4.49 22.80
N SER A 120 -0.56 -3.58 22.64
CA SER A 120 -0.49 -2.47 21.67
C SER A 120 0.66 -1.51 21.98
N GLY A 121 0.83 -1.14 23.24
CA GLY A 121 1.93 -0.29 23.68
C GLY A 121 3.29 -0.96 23.49
N ALA A 122 3.38 -2.26 23.69
CA ALA A 122 4.60 -3.02 23.46
C ALA A 122 5.05 -2.95 21.99
N ILE A 123 4.13 -3.01 21.04
CA ILE A 123 4.44 -2.81 19.62
C ILE A 123 5.07 -1.43 19.37
N LEU A 124 4.44 -0.36 19.86
CA LEU A 124 4.97 0.98 19.67
C LEU A 124 6.34 1.17 20.35
N GLN A 125 6.53 0.58 21.51
CA GLN A 125 7.82 0.60 22.20
C GLN A 125 8.91 -0.12 21.38
N TYR A 126 8.59 -1.27 20.83
CA TYR A 126 9.50 -2.02 19.96
C TYR A 126 9.88 -1.21 18.70
N LEU A 127 8.93 -0.50 18.10
CA LEU A 127 9.22 0.38 16.96
C LEU A 127 10.20 1.49 17.34
N THR A 128 10.05 2.08 18.52
CA THR A 128 10.99 3.08 19.05
C THR A 128 12.39 2.48 19.24
N MET A 129 12.49 1.30 19.83
CA MET A 129 13.74 0.59 20.07
C MET A 129 14.44 0.19 18.78
N THR A 130 13.71 -0.06 17.72
CA THR A 130 14.22 -0.40 16.38
C THR A 130 14.32 0.80 15.44
N GLN A 131 14.26 2.02 15.99
CA GLN A 131 14.43 3.28 15.26
C GLN A 131 13.37 3.56 14.18
N HIS A 132 12.19 2.97 14.31
CA HIS A 132 11.02 3.32 13.49
C HIS A 132 10.25 4.46 14.16
N THR A 133 10.68 5.70 13.95
CA THR A 133 10.12 6.88 14.62
C THR A 133 9.11 7.65 13.79
N GLN A 134 9.15 7.51 12.47
CA GLN A 134 8.24 8.18 11.54
C GLN A 134 7.04 7.28 11.24
N ILE A 135 6.07 7.25 12.16
CA ILE A 135 4.90 6.39 12.13
C ILE A 135 3.58 7.17 12.15
N GLY A 136 3.58 8.37 11.55
CA GLY A 136 2.41 9.25 11.49
C GLY A 136 1.21 8.68 10.72
N HIS A 137 1.41 7.62 9.93
CA HIS A 137 0.33 6.88 9.27
C HIS A 137 -0.40 5.91 10.19
N ILE A 138 0.09 5.64 11.40
CA ILE A 138 -0.64 4.90 12.43
C ILE A 138 -1.53 5.91 13.16
N THR A 139 -2.74 6.11 12.64
CA THR A 139 -3.65 7.18 13.05
C THR A 139 -4.74 6.71 14.00
N SER A 140 -4.93 5.41 14.14
CA SER A 140 -5.97 4.83 14.99
C SER A 140 -5.58 3.45 15.50
N LEU A 141 -6.25 3.02 16.56
CA LEU A 141 -6.19 1.68 17.10
C LEU A 141 -7.62 1.13 17.14
N ALA A 142 -7.89 0.07 16.41
CA ALA A 142 -9.22 -0.51 16.31
C ALA A 142 -9.33 -1.79 17.15
N ARG A 143 -10.50 -1.98 17.77
CA ARG A 143 -10.84 -3.23 18.45
C ARG A 143 -11.25 -4.28 17.42
N ILE A 144 -10.74 -5.49 17.58
CA ILE A 144 -11.24 -6.67 16.84
C ILE A 144 -12.54 -7.11 17.54
N GLU A 145 -13.66 -6.97 16.86
CA GLU A 145 -14.99 -7.31 17.41
C GLU A 145 -15.29 -8.79 17.20
N GLU A 146 -15.10 -9.59 18.25
CA GLU A 146 -15.29 -11.03 18.24
C GLU A 146 -16.73 -11.44 17.84
N ASP A 147 -17.72 -10.70 18.32
CA ASP A 147 -19.13 -11.06 18.19
C ASP A 147 -19.71 -10.89 16.79
N LYS A 148 -19.01 -10.20 15.88
CA LYS A 148 -19.46 -9.95 14.51
C LYS A 148 -19.18 -11.10 13.55
N TYR A 149 -18.30 -12.03 13.91
CA TYR A 149 -17.75 -13.01 12.97
C TYR A 149 -17.98 -14.45 13.43
N VAL A 150 -18.13 -15.35 12.46
CA VAL A 150 -18.03 -16.78 12.69
C VAL A 150 -16.56 -17.11 13.05
N ARG A 151 -16.37 -17.79 14.18
CA ARG A 151 -15.03 -18.17 14.64
C ARG A 151 -14.53 -19.35 13.87
N LEU A 152 -13.42 -19.18 13.16
CA LEU A 152 -12.74 -20.25 12.43
C LEU A 152 -11.38 -20.50 13.06
N ASP A 153 -11.14 -21.74 13.53
CA ASP A 153 -9.82 -22.12 13.99
C ASP A 153 -8.89 -22.51 12.83
N LYS A 154 -7.61 -22.69 13.15
CA LYS A 154 -6.59 -23.03 12.13
C LYS A 154 -6.87 -24.32 11.39
N PHE A 155 -7.49 -25.30 12.06
CA PHE A 155 -7.81 -26.60 11.45
C PHE A 155 -8.97 -26.46 10.46
N THR A 156 -9.98 -25.69 10.82
CA THR A 156 -11.12 -25.40 9.94
C THR A 156 -10.67 -24.64 8.68
N VAL A 157 -9.90 -23.58 8.84
CA VAL A 157 -9.38 -22.79 7.70
C VAL A 157 -8.53 -23.67 6.78
N ARG A 158 -7.67 -24.50 7.35
CA ARG A 158 -6.83 -25.43 6.58
C ARG A 158 -7.65 -26.53 5.91
N SER A 159 -8.55 -27.20 6.65
CA SER A 159 -9.32 -28.32 6.14
C SER A 159 -10.31 -27.94 5.05
N LEU A 160 -10.86 -26.72 5.13
CA LEU A 160 -11.72 -26.15 4.08
C LEU A 160 -10.91 -25.54 2.93
N GLU A 161 -9.59 -25.50 3.03
CA GLU A 161 -8.71 -24.86 2.04
C GLU A 161 -9.17 -23.47 1.63
N LEU A 162 -9.48 -22.63 2.61
CA LEU A 162 -10.03 -21.30 2.37
C LEU A 162 -9.02 -20.37 1.71
N ILE A 163 -7.77 -20.34 2.21
CA ILE A 163 -6.73 -19.41 1.78
C ILE A 163 -5.47 -20.08 1.22
N GLY A 164 -5.37 -21.38 1.34
CA GLY A 164 -4.25 -22.16 0.82
C GLY A 164 -4.65 -23.59 0.55
N SER A 165 -4.00 -24.27 -0.41
CA SER A 165 -4.22 -25.67 -0.72
C SER A 165 -3.34 -26.57 0.15
N MET A 166 -3.85 -27.75 0.51
CA MET A 166 -3.07 -28.81 1.18
C MET A 166 -2.14 -29.55 0.22
N ASN A 167 -2.40 -29.47 -1.08
CA ASN A 167 -1.62 -30.12 -2.12
C ASN A 167 -0.78 -29.11 -2.89
N ASP A 168 0.45 -29.49 -3.22
CA ASP A 168 1.31 -28.67 -4.06
C ASP A 168 0.65 -28.45 -5.44
N GLY A 169 0.58 -27.18 -5.87
CA GLY A 169 -0.08 -26.80 -7.11
C GLY A 169 -1.62 -26.83 -7.07
N GLY A 170 -2.22 -27.10 -5.92
CA GLY A 170 -3.67 -27.02 -5.73
C GLY A 170 -4.19 -25.59 -5.67
N SER A 171 -5.53 -25.46 -5.71
CA SER A 171 -6.22 -24.18 -5.64
C SER A 171 -7.04 -24.09 -4.35
N SER A 172 -7.05 -22.91 -3.72
CA SER A 172 -7.89 -22.60 -2.58
C SER A 172 -9.19 -21.91 -3.01
N LEU A 173 -10.15 -21.79 -2.08
CA LEU A 173 -11.36 -21.01 -2.33
C LEU A 173 -11.02 -19.54 -2.66
N LEU A 174 -10.06 -18.94 -1.95
CA LEU A 174 -9.59 -17.58 -2.23
C LEU A 174 -9.10 -17.44 -3.68
N ASN A 175 -8.35 -18.41 -4.21
CA ASN A 175 -7.89 -18.36 -5.59
C ASN A 175 -9.05 -18.30 -6.60
N VAL A 176 -10.15 -18.98 -6.31
CA VAL A 176 -11.33 -19.00 -7.18
C VAL A 176 -12.10 -17.67 -7.15
N ILE A 177 -12.23 -17.07 -5.98
CA ILE A 177 -13.10 -15.89 -5.80
C ILE A 177 -12.36 -14.55 -5.84
N ASP A 178 -11.03 -14.56 -5.86
CA ASP A 178 -10.24 -13.32 -5.93
C ASP A 178 -10.16 -12.81 -7.37
N ARG A 179 -10.99 -11.84 -7.68
CA ARG A 179 -10.95 -11.01 -8.88
C ARG A 179 -10.78 -9.53 -8.52
N THR A 180 -10.17 -9.27 -7.37
CA THR A 180 -9.87 -7.90 -6.95
C THR A 180 -8.88 -7.24 -7.90
N ILE A 181 -9.07 -5.94 -8.10
CA ILE A 181 -8.26 -5.11 -8.98
C ILE A 181 -7.13 -4.44 -8.22
N SER A 182 -7.42 -3.94 -7.01
CA SER A 182 -6.44 -3.26 -6.16
C SER A 182 -5.75 -4.23 -5.19
N PRO A 183 -4.48 -3.97 -4.83
CA PRO A 183 -3.81 -4.72 -3.76
C PRO A 183 -4.52 -4.62 -2.41
N MET A 184 -5.12 -3.47 -2.11
CA MET A 184 -5.92 -3.24 -0.91
C MET A 184 -7.14 -4.16 -0.86
N GLY A 185 -7.83 -4.31 -1.99
CA GLY A 185 -8.95 -5.24 -2.12
C GLY A 185 -8.53 -6.69 -1.90
N ALA A 186 -7.40 -7.10 -2.46
CA ALA A 186 -6.87 -8.45 -2.29
C ALA A 186 -6.57 -8.77 -0.81
N ARG A 187 -5.96 -7.85 -0.09
CA ARG A 187 -5.69 -8.00 1.34
C ARG A 187 -6.98 -8.08 2.17
N LEU A 188 -7.94 -7.22 1.86
CA LEU A 188 -9.24 -7.22 2.54
C LEU A 188 -10.04 -8.50 2.26
N LEU A 189 -10.05 -8.98 1.03
CA LEU A 189 -10.75 -10.22 0.67
C LEU A 189 -10.20 -11.41 1.44
N LYS A 190 -8.88 -11.53 1.54
CA LYS A 190 -8.24 -12.57 2.36
C LYS A 190 -8.68 -12.48 3.83
N ARG A 191 -8.78 -11.26 4.38
CA ARG A 191 -9.30 -11.02 5.72
C ARG A 191 -10.74 -11.48 5.87
N TRP A 192 -11.61 -11.12 4.93
CA TRP A 192 -13.00 -11.52 4.93
C TRP A 192 -13.20 -13.04 4.88
N MET A 193 -12.32 -13.75 4.20
CA MET A 193 -12.36 -15.21 4.12
C MET A 193 -12.20 -15.91 5.48
N VAL A 194 -11.35 -15.36 6.34
CA VAL A 194 -11.06 -15.95 7.66
C VAL A 194 -11.89 -15.31 8.79
N PHE A 195 -12.60 -14.24 8.50
CA PHE A 195 -13.53 -13.56 9.39
C PHE A 195 -14.90 -13.37 8.73
N PRO A 196 -15.64 -14.48 8.45
CA PRO A 196 -16.96 -14.38 7.84
C PRO A 196 -17.96 -13.73 8.79
N LEU A 197 -18.79 -12.85 8.25
CA LEU A 197 -19.90 -12.27 9.02
C LEU A 197 -20.91 -13.35 9.43
N LYS A 198 -21.54 -13.19 10.58
CA LYS A 198 -22.59 -14.10 11.07
C LYS A 198 -23.97 -13.46 11.11
N ASP A 199 -24.08 -12.14 11.20
CA ASP A 199 -25.35 -11.46 11.35
C ASP A 199 -26.02 -11.20 10.00
N GLU A 200 -27.34 -11.44 9.94
CA GLU A 200 -28.15 -11.34 8.73
C GLU A 200 -28.04 -9.96 8.06
N LYS A 201 -28.17 -8.88 8.82
CA LYS A 201 -28.20 -7.52 8.25
C LYS A 201 -26.89 -7.14 7.54
N PRO A 202 -25.69 -7.23 8.16
CA PRO A 202 -24.44 -6.90 7.46
C PRO A 202 -24.15 -7.82 6.27
N ILE A 203 -24.55 -9.10 6.34
CA ILE A 203 -24.43 -10.02 5.20
C ILE A 203 -25.30 -9.55 4.04
N ASN A 204 -26.57 -9.25 4.31
CA ASN A 204 -27.49 -8.76 3.28
C ASN A 204 -27.07 -7.40 2.72
N ASP A 205 -26.50 -6.51 3.53
CA ASP A 205 -25.95 -5.24 3.05
C ASP A 205 -24.86 -5.47 2.00
N ARG A 206 -23.97 -6.43 2.20
CA ARG A 206 -22.98 -6.84 1.19
C ARG A 206 -23.62 -7.46 -0.04
N LEU A 207 -24.55 -8.38 0.15
CA LEU A 207 -25.27 -9.03 -0.95
C LEU A 207 -26.06 -8.02 -1.80
N ASN A 208 -26.64 -7.00 -1.19
CA ASN A 208 -27.34 -5.93 -1.89
C ASN A 208 -26.42 -5.15 -2.83
N VAL A 209 -25.17 -4.89 -2.42
CA VAL A 209 -24.18 -4.22 -3.29
C VAL A 209 -23.79 -5.15 -4.45
N VAL A 210 -23.52 -6.42 -4.18
CA VAL A 210 -23.23 -7.42 -5.23
C VAL A 210 -24.35 -7.47 -6.25
N GLU A 211 -25.62 -7.53 -5.80
CA GLU A 211 -26.79 -7.52 -6.68
C GLU A 211 -26.89 -6.21 -7.47
N TYR A 212 -26.57 -5.08 -6.88
CA TYR A 212 -26.55 -3.79 -7.57
C TYR A 212 -25.57 -3.80 -8.76
N PHE A 213 -24.37 -4.35 -8.61
CA PHE A 213 -23.44 -4.54 -9.71
C PHE A 213 -24.02 -5.39 -10.84
N PHE A 214 -24.77 -6.44 -10.50
CA PHE A 214 -25.46 -7.27 -11.49
C PHE A 214 -26.50 -6.53 -12.30
N ARG A 215 -27.30 -5.71 -11.62
CA ARG A 215 -28.44 -4.99 -12.22
C ARG A 215 -28.06 -3.71 -12.93
N GLN A 216 -26.87 -3.16 -12.62
CA GLN A 216 -26.40 -1.89 -13.14
C GLN A 216 -25.05 -2.06 -13.86
N PRO A 217 -25.04 -2.54 -15.12
CA PRO A 217 -23.80 -2.77 -15.87
C PRO A 217 -22.95 -1.51 -16.06
N ASP A 218 -23.57 -0.37 -16.28
CA ASP A 218 -22.85 0.91 -16.47
C ASP A 218 -22.14 1.34 -15.20
N PHE A 219 -22.76 1.16 -14.04
CA PHE A 219 -22.14 1.40 -12.75
C PHE A 219 -20.93 0.48 -12.54
N LYS A 220 -21.10 -0.81 -12.82
CA LYS A 220 -20.04 -1.81 -12.71
C LYS A 220 -18.85 -1.45 -13.59
N GLU A 221 -19.07 -1.10 -14.85
CA GLU A 221 -18.02 -0.73 -15.79
C GLU A 221 -17.24 0.51 -15.32
N LEU A 222 -17.94 1.55 -14.87
CA LEU A 222 -17.34 2.76 -14.33
C LEU A 222 -16.44 2.44 -13.13
N ILE A 223 -16.92 1.65 -12.18
CA ILE A 223 -16.12 1.27 -11.00
C ILE A 223 -14.88 0.47 -11.41
N GLU A 224 -15.02 -0.50 -12.31
CA GLU A 224 -13.87 -1.29 -12.80
C GLU A 224 -12.79 -0.41 -13.44
N GLU A 225 -13.19 0.48 -14.32
CA GLU A 225 -12.27 1.40 -15.01
C GLU A 225 -11.51 2.29 -14.02
N GLN A 226 -12.21 2.87 -13.05
CA GLN A 226 -11.59 3.75 -12.07
C GLN A 226 -10.68 2.99 -11.09
N LEU A 227 -11.07 1.78 -10.67
CA LEU A 227 -10.25 0.97 -9.77
C LEU A 227 -8.86 0.65 -10.37
N HIS A 228 -8.77 0.44 -11.68
CA HIS A 228 -7.48 0.22 -12.35
C HIS A 228 -6.51 1.41 -12.24
N LEU A 229 -7.01 2.61 -11.96
CA LEU A 229 -6.21 3.83 -11.82
C LEU A 229 -5.75 4.12 -10.39
N ILE A 230 -6.28 3.41 -9.39
CA ILE A 230 -6.09 3.78 -7.98
C ILE A 230 -4.78 3.24 -7.39
N GLY A 231 -4.43 2.00 -7.66
CA GLY A 231 -3.23 1.39 -7.08
C GLY A 231 -3.35 1.11 -5.58
N ASP A 232 -2.24 1.21 -4.85
CA ASP A 232 -2.14 0.89 -3.42
C ASP A 232 -1.99 2.15 -2.56
N LEU A 233 -3.10 2.77 -2.22
CA LEU A 233 -3.13 3.97 -1.40
C LEU A 233 -2.56 3.76 0.01
N GLU A 234 -2.81 2.61 0.63
CA GLU A 234 -2.33 2.32 1.98
C GLU A 234 -0.80 2.33 2.05
N ARG A 235 -0.15 1.69 1.10
CA ARG A 235 1.33 1.61 1.07
C ARG A 235 1.98 2.91 0.61
N ILE A 236 1.36 3.65 -0.29
CA ILE A 236 1.83 4.99 -0.66
C ILE A 236 1.80 5.92 0.55
N ILE A 237 0.73 5.93 1.32
CA ILE A 237 0.59 6.77 2.51
C ILE A 237 1.61 6.44 3.59
N SER A 238 1.97 5.18 3.78
CA SER A 238 3.03 4.81 4.71
C SER A 238 4.39 5.41 4.30
N LYS A 239 4.67 5.46 3.01
CA LYS A 239 5.89 6.09 2.47
C LYS A 239 5.87 7.62 2.61
N VAL A 240 4.70 8.24 2.46
CA VAL A 240 4.52 9.68 2.75
C VAL A 240 4.89 9.98 4.21
N ALA A 241 4.39 9.19 5.15
CA ALA A 241 4.64 9.37 6.58
C ALA A 241 6.12 9.30 6.94
N VAL A 242 6.87 8.39 6.30
CA VAL A 242 8.32 8.24 6.54
C VAL A 242 9.20 9.11 5.63
N GLY A 243 8.60 9.92 4.76
CA GLY A 243 9.33 10.81 3.85
C GLY A 243 10.08 10.08 2.72
N ARG A 244 9.67 8.86 2.36
CA ARG A 244 10.30 8.02 1.33
C ARG A 244 9.46 7.86 0.06
N VAL A 245 8.37 8.58 -0.05
CA VAL A 245 7.54 8.56 -1.25
C VAL A 245 8.29 9.16 -2.44
N SER A 246 8.27 8.47 -3.58
CA SER A 246 8.90 8.97 -4.81
C SER A 246 8.00 9.97 -5.53
N PRO A 247 8.56 10.84 -6.41
CA PRO A 247 7.75 11.71 -7.24
C PRO A 247 6.73 11.00 -8.10
N ARG A 248 7.04 9.82 -8.62
CA ARG A 248 6.10 8.97 -9.38
C ARG A 248 4.95 8.46 -8.55
N GLU A 249 5.22 8.08 -7.30
CA GLU A 249 4.19 7.66 -6.37
C GLU A 249 3.28 8.83 -5.96
N VAL A 250 3.79 10.03 -5.85
CA VAL A 250 2.98 11.24 -5.63
C VAL A 250 2.04 11.51 -6.80
N VAL A 251 2.52 11.36 -8.04
CA VAL A 251 1.67 11.45 -9.23
C VAL A 251 0.62 10.34 -9.26
N GLN A 252 0.99 9.12 -8.90
CA GLN A 252 0.06 8.01 -8.78
C GLN A 252 -1.04 8.30 -7.76
N LEU A 253 -0.69 8.90 -6.61
CA LEU A 253 -1.65 9.34 -5.61
C LEU A 253 -2.62 10.39 -6.18
N LYS A 254 -2.14 11.36 -6.94
CA LYS A 254 -2.98 12.34 -7.63
C LYS A 254 -3.97 11.65 -8.57
N VAL A 255 -3.51 10.74 -9.40
CA VAL A 255 -4.36 9.99 -10.34
C VAL A 255 -5.42 9.19 -9.59
N ALA A 256 -5.04 8.56 -8.48
CA ALA A 256 -5.97 7.83 -7.62
C ALA A 256 -7.06 8.74 -7.04
N LEU A 257 -6.70 9.91 -6.52
CA LEU A 257 -7.65 10.88 -5.98
C LEU A 257 -8.60 11.41 -7.06
N GLN A 258 -8.11 11.60 -8.28
CA GLN A 258 -8.94 11.97 -9.43
C GLN A 258 -9.92 10.86 -9.79
N ALA A 259 -9.49 9.60 -9.74
CA ALA A 259 -10.34 8.43 -10.02
C ALA A 259 -11.43 8.22 -8.96
N ILE A 260 -11.19 8.63 -7.72
CA ILE A 260 -12.17 8.55 -6.63
C ILE A 260 -13.37 9.47 -6.87
N GLU A 261 -13.20 10.59 -7.56
CA GLU A 261 -14.30 11.54 -7.79
C GLU A 261 -15.49 10.91 -8.53
N PRO A 262 -15.34 10.28 -9.72
CA PRO A 262 -16.46 9.60 -10.37
C PRO A 262 -17.00 8.41 -9.56
N ILE A 263 -16.15 7.70 -8.81
CA ILE A 263 -16.61 6.63 -7.91
C ILE A 263 -17.52 7.19 -6.83
N LYS A 264 -17.10 8.26 -6.15
CA LYS A 264 -17.90 8.94 -5.12
C LYS A 264 -19.26 9.38 -5.68
N GLN A 265 -19.26 10.03 -6.81
CA GLN A 265 -20.49 10.50 -7.46
C GLN A 265 -21.43 9.34 -7.80
N ALA A 266 -20.93 8.29 -8.41
CA ALA A 266 -21.71 7.11 -8.75
C ALA A 266 -22.28 6.41 -7.52
N CYS A 267 -21.50 6.30 -6.43
CA CYS A 267 -21.97 5.73 -5.18
C CYS A 267 -23.06 6.58 -4.50
N LEU A 268 -22.93 7.90 -4.54
CA LEU A 268 -23.94 8.81 -3.97
C LEU A 268 -25.27 8.78 -4.75
N GLU A 269 -25.21 8.62 -6.05
CA GLU A 269 -26.38 8.54 -6.93
C GLU A 269 -27.04 7.15 -6.97
N ALA A 270 -26.39 6.13 -6.43
CA ALA A 270 -26.88 4.77 -6.45
C ALA A 270 -28.11 4.60 -5.54
N ASP A 271 -29.10 3.83 -6.01
CA ASP A 271 -30.22 3.40 -5.19
C ASP A 271 -29.85 2.20 -4.31
N ASN A 272 -28.90 2.46 -3.40
CA ASN A 272 -28.37 1.46 -2.47
C ASN A 272 -27.78 2.16 -1.25
N ALA A 273 -28.27 1.85 -0.05
CA ALA A 273 -27.85 2.52 1.18
C ALA A 273 -26.38 2.30 1.52
N SER A 274 -25.84 1.10 1.28
CA SER A 274 -24.43 0.79 1.57
C SER A 274 -23.51 1.55 0.62
N LEU A 275 -23.83 1.64 -0.66
CA LEU A 275 -23.08 2.44 -1.64
C LEU A 275 -23.15 3.93 -1.31
N ASN A 276 -24.29 4.44 -0.88
CA ASN A 276 -24.41 5.83 -0.45
C ASN A 276 -23.48 6.12 0.74
N ARG A 277 -23.39 5.24 1.73
CA ARG A 277 -22.45 5.38 2.86
C ARG A 277 -20.99 5.36 2.40
N ILE A 278 -20.63 4.49 1.46
CA ILE A 278 -19.30 4.48 0.86
C ILE A 278 -18.99 5.83 0.20
N GLY A 279 -19.92 6.34 -0.60
CA GLY A 279 -19.80 7.64 -1.26
C GLY A 279 -19.64 8.80 -0.29
N GLU A 280 -20.39 8.80 0.81
CA GLU A 280 -20.29 9.83 1.86
C GLU A 280 -18.94 9.82 2.56
N GLN A 281 -18.34 8.65 2.75
CA GLN A 281 -17.04 8.48 3.42
C GLN A 281 -15.85 8.82 2.52
N LEU A 282 -15.99 8.72 1.20
CA LEU A 282 -14.92 9.07 0.28
C LEU A 282 -14.64 10.57 0.29
N ASN A 283 -13.38 10.94 0.51
CA ASN A 283 -12.94 12.32 0.51
C ASN A 283 -12.07 12.59 -0.73
N LEU A 284 -12.44 13.61 -1.50
CA LEU A 284 -11.73 13.95 -2.73
C LEU A 284 -10.36 14.58 -2.50
N CYS A 285 -10.07 15.05 -1.29
CA CYS A 285 -8.82 15.74 -0.95
C CYS A 285 -8.43 16.80 -2.01
N ILE A 286 -9.39 17.61 -2.41
CA ILE A 286 -9.30 18.52 -3.58
C ILE A 286 -8.07 19.41 -3.50
N SER A 287 -7.81 20.03 -2.35
CA SER A 287 -6.72 21.00 -2.21
C SER A 287 -5.35 20.36 -2.47
N ILE A 288 -5.08 19.21 -1.89
CA ILE A 288 -3.79 18.52 -2.09
C ILE A 288 -3.71 17.87 -3.47
N ARG A 289 -4.81 17.29 -3.96
CA ARG A 289 -4.90 16.74 -5.31
C ARG A 289 -4.55 17.79 -6.37
N ASP A 290 -5.16 18.95 -6.30
CA ASP A 290 -4.96 20.03 -7.25
C ASP A 290 -3.56 20.65 -7.10
N ARG A 291 -3.04 20.73 -5.89
CA ARG A 291 -1.67 21.16 -5.63
C ARG A 291 -0.65 20.22 -6.29
N ILE A 292 -0.81 18.92 -6.17
CA ILE A 292 0.05 17.94 -6.85
C ILE A 292 -0.04 18.13 -8.37
N ALA A 293 -1.26 18.25 -8.90
CA ALA A 293 -1.48 18.45 -10.33
C ALA A 293 -0.80 19.73 -10.87
N LYS A 294 -0.78 20.79 -10.08
CA LYS A 294 -0.17 22.06 -10.44
C LYS A 294 1.36 22.04 -10.33
N GLU A 295 1.90 21.40 -9.29
CA GLU A 295 3.30 21.54 -8.91
C GLU A 295 4.22 20.45 -9.46
N ILE A 296 3.72 19.21 -9.62
CA ILE A 296 4.54 18.06 -10.01
C ILE A 296 4.33 17.74 -11.49
N ASN A 297 5.43 17.50 -12.22
CA ASN A 297 5.38 17.07 -13.60
C ASN A 297 4.63 15.73 -13.72
N ASN A 298 3.89 15.55 -14.82
CA ASN A 298 3.07 14.35 -15.01
C ASN A 298 3.89 13.06 -15.17
N ASP A 299 5.11 13.16 -15.70
CA ASP A 299 6.05 12.06 -15.83
C ASP A 299 7.39 12.43 -15.17
N PRO A 300 7.44 12.51 -13.83
CA PRO A 300 8.64 12.88 -13.13
C PRO A 300 9.64 11.71 -13.10
N PRO A 301 10.94 11.99 -12.86
CA PRO A 301 11.90 10.94 -12.61
C PRO A 301 11.57 10.18 -11.32
N LEU A 302 12.11 8.98 -11.18
CA LEU A 302 11.92 8.17 -9.97
C LEU A 302 12.56 8.84 -8.74
N LEU A 303 13.71 9.48 -8.94
CA LEU A 303 14.49 10.12 -7.87
C LEU A 303 14.50 11.64 -8.04
N ILE A 304 14.31 12.35 -6.95
CA ILE A 304 14.32 13.83 -6.93
C ILE A 304 15.65 14.42 -7.42
N ASN A 305 16.76 13.75 -7.18
CA ASN A 305 18.09 14.20 -7.58
C ASN A 305 18.35 14.19 -9.09
N LYS A 306 17.43 13.66 -9.87
CA LYS A 306 17.50 13.70 -11.35
C LYS A 306 16.99 15.02 -11.93
N GLY A 307 16.35 15.86 -11.12
CA GLY A 307 15.73 17.11 -11.56
C GLY A 307 14.45 16.88 -12.36
N GLY A 308 13.78 17.98 -12.73
CA GLY A 308 12.57 17.93 -13.55
C GLY A 308 11.32 17.40 -12.84
N VAL A 309 11.27 17.49 -11.52
CA VAL A 309 10.13 17.05 -10.69
C VAL A 309 9.07 18.14 -10.59
N ILE A 310 9.47 19.39 -10.38
CA ILE A 310 8.59 20.55 -10.20
C ILE A 310 8.29 21.18 -11.56
N LYS A 311 7.02 21.47 -11.83
CA LYS A 311 6.59 22.16 -13.05
C LYS A 311 7.14 23.57 -13.13
N ASP A 312 7.26 24.09 -14.36
CA ASP A 312 7.52 25.50 -14.60
C ASP A 312 6.33 26.34 -14.10
N GLY A 313 6.61 27.57 -13.67
CA GLY A 313 5.60 28.52 -13.19
C GLY A 313 5.16 28.30 -11.73
N VAL A 314 5.74 27.33 -11.02
CA VAL A 314 5.44 27.07 -9.61
C VAL A 314 6.19 28.01 -8.67
N ASN A 315 7.44 28.31 -8.99
CA ASN A 315 8.32 29.12 -8.18
C ASN A 315 9.17 30.04 -9.08
N GLU A 316 9.12 31.34 -8.82
CA GLU A 316 9.82 32.35 -9.65
C GLU A 316 11.34 32.19 -9.61
N GLU A 317 11.90 31.90 -8.44
CA GLU A 317 13.35 31.66 -8.28
C GLU A 317 13.79 30.45 -9.09
N LEU A 318 13.04 29.37 -9.04
CA LEU A 318 13.33 28.14 -9.81
C LEU A 318 13.25 28.41 -11.31
N ASP A 319 12.25 29.15 -11.78
CA ASP A 319 12.10 29.53 -13.18
C ASP A 319 13.28 30.37 -13.65
N GLU A 320 13.74 31.35 -12.85
CA GLU A 320 14.90 32.16 -13.14
C GLU A 320 16.19 31.33 -13.22
N LEU A 321 16.41 30.44 -12.28
CA LEU A 321 17.58 29.55 -12.29
C LEU A 321 17.59 28.64 -13.53
N ARG A 322 16.44 28.13 -13.93
CA ARG A 322 16.30 27.34 -15.16
C ARG A 322 16.61 28.15 -16.42
N ARG A 323 16.17 29.42 -16.48
CA ARG A 323 16.50 30.34 -17.58
C ARG A 323 18.03 30.58 -17.65
N ILE A 324 18.66 30.82 -16.52
CA ILE A 324 20.11 31.01 -16.44
C ILE A 324 20.86 29.74 -16.94
N SER A 325 20.45 28.56 -16.48
CA SER A 325 21.07 27.29 -16.90
C SER A 325 20.89 27.06 -18.41
N TYR A 326 19.69 27.27 -18.92
CA TYR A 326 19.39 27.12 -20.34
C TYR A 326 20.17 28.11 -21.22
N SER A 327 20.16 29.40 -20.86
CA SER A 327 20.87 30.46 -21.57
C SER A 327 22.37 30.22 -21.56
N GLY A 328 22.93 29.74 -20.46
CA GLY A 328 24.34 29.36 -20.36
C GLY A 328 24.71 28.24 -21.31
N LYS A 329 23.89 27.19 -21.39
CA LYS A 329 24.11 26.06 -22.32
C LYS A 329 23.99 26.48 -23.77
N ASP A 330 23.03 27.34 -24.10
CA ASP A 330 22.91 27.91 -25.43
C ASP A 330 24.15 28.76 -25.82
N TYR A 331 24.65 29.52 -24.88
CA TYR A 331 25.88 30.31 -25.09
C TYR A 331 27.11 29.40 -25.33
N LEU A 332 27.21 28.23 -24.67
CA LEU A 332 28.28 27.27 -24.95
C LEU A 332 28.23 26.74 -26.37
N LEU A 333 27.05 26.53 -26.94
CA LEU A 333 26.88 26.18 -28.35
C LEU A 333 27.31 27.32 -29.28
N GLN A 334 27.03 28.57 -28.92
CA GLN A 334 27.48 29.75 -29.65
C GLN A 334 29.01 29.87 -29.62
N ILE A 335 29.63 29.60 -28.48
CA ILE A 335 31.13 29.54 -28.37
C ILE A 335 31.67 28.48 -29.33
N GLN A 336 31.08 27.30 -29.35
CA GLN A 336 31.53 26.22 -30.24
C GLN A 336 31.49 26.67 -31.71
N GLN A 337 30.36 27.24 -32.15
CA GLN A 337 30.21 27.73 -33.51
C GLN A 337 31.17 28.84 -33.83
N ARG A 338 31.26 29.86 -32.99
CA ARG A 338 32.18 31.00 -33.15
C ARG A 338 33.63 30.57 -33.25
N GLU A 339 34.10 29.73 -32.32
CA GLU A 339 35.47 29.25 -32.30
C GLU A 339 35.78 28.33 -33.47
N SER A 340 34.84 27.54 -33.92
CA SER A 340 34.95 26.73 -35.12
C SER A 340 35.15 27.58 -36.37
N GLU A 341 34.40 28.67 -36.52
CA GLU A 341 34.55 29.61 -37.62
C GLU A 341 35.84 30.41 -37.57
N GLN A 342 36.23 30.91 -36.39
CA GLN A 342 37.45 31.73 -36.23
C GLN A 342 38.74 30.92 -36.40
N THR A 343 38.77 29.71 -35.90
CA THR A 343 39.98 28.83 -36.00
C THR A 343 40.03 28.03 -37.29
N GLY A 344 38.91 27.92 -38.00
CA GLY A 344 38.83 27.09 -39.20
C GLY A 344 38.84 25.56 -38.87
N ILE A 345 38.51 25.18 -37.64
CA ILE A 345 38.44 23.80 -37.19
C ILE A 345 36.96 23.32 -37.26
N PRO A 346 36.51 22.60 -38.29
CA PRO A 346 35.11 22.25 -38.47
C PRO A 346 34.60 21.20 -37.49
N SER A 347 35.47 20.38 -36.90
CA SER A 347 35.14 19.30 -35.98
C SER A 347 35.31 19.68 -34.51
N LEU A 348 35.51 20.94 -34.21
CA LEU A 348 35.66 21.46 -32.86
C LEU A 348 34.34 21.21 -32.09
N LYS A 349 34.46 20.71 -30.86
CA LYS A 349 33.33 20.36 -30.03
C LYS A 349 33.50 20.86 -28.59
N VAL A 350 32.49 21.50 -28.04
CA VAL A 350 32.42 21.78 -26.61
C VAL A 350 31.66 20.64 -25.92
N ALA A 351 32.26 20.05 -24.91
CA ALA A 351 31.69 18.95 -24.14
C ALA A 351 32.07 19.05 -22.65
N TYR A 352 31.50 18.18 -21.84
CA TYR A 352 31.70 18.18 -20.38
C TYR A 352 32.40 16.90 -19.91
N ASN A 353 33.27 17.04 -18.93
CA ASN A 353 33.96 15.96 -18.25
C ASN A 353 33.91 16.18 -16.73
N ASN A 354 33.65 15.14 -15.96
CA ASN A 354 33.53 15.21 -14.49
C ASN A 354 34.85 15.63 -13.77
N VAL A 355 36.02 15.50 -14.43
CA VAL A 355 37.33 15.79 -13.81
C VAL A 355 37.65 17.27 -13.93
N PHE A 356 37.47 17.88 -15.08
CA PHE A 356 37.85 19.29 -15.34
C PHE A 356 36.80 20.15 -15.98
N GLY A 357 35.54 19.68 -16.03
CA GLY A 357 34.37 20.43 -16.45
C GLY A 357 34.20 20.55 -17.96
N TYR A 358 33.70 21.70 -18.43
CA TYR A 358 33.55 21.98 -19.86
C TYR A 358 34.89 22.21 -20.54
N TYR A 359 35.05 21.64 -21.73
CA TYR A 359 36.25 21.72 -22.54
C TYR A 359 35.92 21.85 -24.02
N ILE A 360 36.92 22.30 -24.79
CA ILE A 360 36.92 22.30 -26.24
C ILE A 360 37.75 21.13 -26.72
N GLU A 361 37.20 20.20 -27.46
CA GLU A 361 37.90 19.06 -28.05
C GLU A 361 38.28 19.36 -29.49
N VAL A 362 39.55 19.17 -29.82
CA VAL A 362 40.12 19.38 -31.14
C VAL A 362 40.84 18.11 -31.57
N ARG A 363 40.52 17.60 -32.76
CA ARG A 363 41.18 16.45 -33.33
C ARG A 363 42.68 16.79 -33.66
N ASN A 364 43.54 15.82 -33.49
CA ASN A 364 44.99 16.01 -33.67
C ASN A 364 45.38 16.57 -35.07
N ILE A 365 44.63 16.28 -36.10
CA ILE A 365 44.82 16.82 -37.45
C ILE A 365 44.70 18.35 -37.53
N HIS A 366 44.03 18.96 -36.57
CA HIS A 366 43.80 20.41 -36.51
C HIS A 366 44.52 21.11 -35.35
N LYS A 367 45.41 20.43 -34.61
CA LYS A 367 46.07 20.98 -33.43
C LYS A 367 46.90 22.25 -33.72
N ASP A 368 47.42 22.40 -34.95
CA ASP A 368 48.21 23.54 -35.34
C ASP A 368 47.35 24.84 -35.52
N LYS A 369 46.05 24.69 -35.59
CA LYS A 369 45.08 25.81 -35.71
C LYS A 369 44.59 26.33 -34.35
N VAL A 370 44.99 25.67 -33.23
CA VAL A 370 44.55 26.05 -31.89
C VAL A 370 45.21 27.35 -31.45
N PRO A 371 44.43 28.36 -30.99
CA PRO A 371 44.99 29.59 -30.42
C PRO A 371 45.92 29.34 -29.24
N GLN A 372 46.96 30.17 -29.11
CA GLN A 372 47.97 30.00 -28.05
C GLN A 372 47.39 30.27 -26.65
N GLU A 373 46.38 31.07 -26.51
CA GLU A 373 45.70 31.40 -25.26
C GLU A 373 44.87 30.27 -24.70
N TRP A 374 44.57 29.22 -25.49
CA TRP A 374 43.84 28.02 -25.00
C TRP A 374 44.76 27.16 -24.16
N ILE A 375 44.29 26.77 -23.01
CA ILE A 375 45.03 25.93 -22.07
C ILE A 375 44.75 24.45 -22.30
N ARG A 376 45.71 23.68 -22.71
CA ARG A 376 45.57 22.23 -22.89
C ARG A 376 45.42 21.54 -21.52
N LYS A 377 44.38 20.74 -21.35
CA LYS A 377 44.09 19.99 -20.13
C LYS A 377 44.29 18.49 -20.27
N GLN A 378 44.04 17.95 -21.46
CA GLN A 378 44.19 16.51 -21.69
C GLN A 378 44.57 16.24 -23.14
N THR A 379 45.47 15.25 -23.29
CA THR A 379 45.85 14.69 -24.57
C THR A 379 45.26 13.29 -24.70
N LEU A 380 44.54 13.08 -25.76
CA LEU A 380 43.93 11.78 -26.13
C LEU A 380 44.66 11.22 -27.36
N VAL A 381 44.40 9.97 -27.70
CA VAL A 381 45.00 9.31 -28.88
C VAL A 381 44.74 10.10 -30.17
N ASN A 382 43.49 10.57 -30.35
CA ASN A 382 43.04 11.21 -31.58
C ASN A 382 42.65 12.69 -31.43
N ALA A 383 42.75 13.26 -30.22
CA ALA A 383 42.32 14.61 -29.93
C ALA A 383 43.03 15.22 -28.74
N GLU A 384 42.97 16.53 -28.62
CA GLU A 384 43.40 17.27 -27.44
C GLU A 384 42.22 18.09 -26.88
N ARG A 385 42.17 18.28 -25.56
CA ARG A 385 41.13 19.02 -24.85
C ARG A 385 41.68 20.27 -24.21
N TYR A 386 41.00 21.37 -24.46
CA TYR A 386 41.41 22.71 -24.05
C TYR A 386 40.34 23.38 -23.19
N ILE A 387 40.76 24.32 -22.35
CA ILE A 387 39.88 25.25 -21.65
C ILE A 387 40.26 26.69 -21.99
N THR A 388 39.25 27.57 -21.90
CA THR A 388 39.39 29.01 -22.02
C THR A 388 38.84 29.72 -20.79
N GLN A 389 39.27 30.94 -20.52
CA GLN A 389 38.73 31.75 -19.43
C GLN A 389 37.22 31.98 -19.58
N GLU A 390 36.79 32.29 -20.77
CA GLU A 390 35.36 32.50 -21.09
C GLU A 390 34.53 31.21 -20.80
N LEU A 391 35.05 30.07 -21.22
CA LEU A 391 34.39 28.76 -20.99
C LEU A 391 34.25 28.47 -19.48
N LYS A 392 35.26 28.81 -18.69
CA LYS A 392 35.24 28.61 -17.23
C LYS A 392 34.24 29.53 -16.54
N VAL A 393 34.10 30.78 -16.96
CA VAL A 393 33.10 31.73 -16.39
C VAL A 393 31.71 31.23 -16.61
N TYR A 394 31.36 30.76 -17.81
CA TYR A 394 30.04 30.19 -18.11
C TYR A 394 29.81 28.87 -17.45
N GLU A 395 30.82 28.01 -17.30
CA GLU A 395 30.76 26.77 -16.53
C GLU A 395 30.34 27.03 -15.10
N GLU A 396 30.97 27.94 -14.39
CA GLU A 396 30.62 28.30 -13.01
C GLU A 396 29.16 28.79 -12.92
N LYS A 397 28.73 29.60 -13.88
CA LYS A 397 27.37 30.11 -13.93
C LYS A 397 26.33 29.00 -14.15
N ILE A 398 26.60 28.06 -15.07
CA ILE A 398 25.70 26.93 -15.37
C ILE A 398 25.67 25.96 -14.20
N LEU A 399 26.80 25.51 -13.70
CA LEU A 399 26.89 24.53 -12.61
C LEU A 399 26.32 25.08 -11.30
N GLY A 400 26.58 26.36 -11.01
CA GLY A 400 26.00 27.05 -9.86
C GLY A 400 24.48 27.14 -9.93
N ALA A 401 23.90 27.39 -11.12
CA ALA A 401 22.46 27.37 -11.32
C ALA A 401 21.89 25.98 -11.19
N GLU A 402 22.52 24.95 -11.75
CA GLU A 402 22.08 23.54 -11.65
C GLU A 402 22.07 23.04 -10.22
N ASP A 403 23.09 23.34 -9.42
CA ASP A 403 23.13 22.99 -8.01
C ASP A 403 22.00 23.65 -7.21
N LYS A 404 21.75 24.94 -7.45
CA LYS A 404 20.66 25.68 -6.81
C LYS A 404 19.30 25.17 -7.23
N ILE A 405 19.12 24.81 -8.51
CA ILE A 405 17.89 24.19 -9.02
C ILE A 405 17.59 22.90 -8.23
N LEU A 406 18.58 22.04 -8.07
CA LEU A 406 18.39 20.77 -7.36
C LEU A 406 18.01 20.97 -5.89
N VAL A 407 18.69 21.89 -5.20
CA VAL A 407 18.36 22.25 -3.81
C VAL A 407 16.95 22.78 -3.70
N LEU A 408 16.53 23.70 -4.58
CA LEU A 408 15.22 24.32 -4.54
C LEU A 408 14.11 23.34 -4.93
N GLU A 409 14.30 22.50 -5.95
CA GLU A 409 13.33 21.45 -6.30
C GLU A 409 13.15 20.46 -5.15
N THR A 410 14.23 20.06 -4.51
CA THR A 410 14.17 19.16 -3.34
C THR A 410 13.38 19.80 -2.21
N GLN A 411 13.58 21.08 -1.94
CA GLN A 411 12.84 21.82 -0.91
C GLN A 411 11.35 21.89 -1.23
N LEU A 412 11.00 22.28 -2.45
CA LEU A 412 9.61 22.37 -2.89
C LEU A 412 8.90 21.02 -2.84
N TYR A 413 9.57 19.96 -3.26
CA TYR A 413 9.04 18.61 -3.17
C TYR A 413 8.84 18.15 -1.72
N THR A 414 9.82 18.41 -0.86
CA THR A 414 9.73 18.08 0.57
C THR A 414 8.58 18.83 1.24
N ASP A 415 8.36 20.11 0.91
CA ASP A 415 7.25 20.89 1.42
C ASP A 415 5.89 20.31 0.98
N LEU A 416 5.79 19.85 -0.25
CA LEU A 416 4.58 19.17 -0.76
C LEU A 416 4.32 17.86 -0.02
N VAL A 417 5.34 17.02 0.16
CA VAL A 417 5.24 15.76 0.91
C VAL A 417 4.82 16.02 2.36
N GLN A 418 5.37 17.06 2.98
CA GLN A 418 4.98 17.48 4.34
C GLN A 418 3.50 17.90 4.39
N ALA A 419 3.02 18.63 3.39
CA ALA A 419 1.60 19.00 3.29
C ALA A 419 0.68 17.77 3.10
N LEU A 420 1.15 16.74 2.39
CA LEU A 420 0.43 15.47 2.23
C LEU A 420 0.17 14.78 3.57
N THR A 421 1.04 14.92 4.55
CA THR A 421 0.88 14.24 5.85
C THR A 421 -0.41 14.63 6.58
N GLU A 422 -0.93 15.82 6.35
CA GLU A 422 -2.21 16.25 6.93
C GLU A 422 -3.42 15.52 6.37
N PHE A 423 -3.28 14.93 5.17
CA PHE A 423 -4.35 14.19 4.49
C PHE A 423 -4.29 12.68 4.72
N ILE A 424 -3.32 12.19 5.48
CA ILE A 424 -3.16 10.75 5.76
C ILE A 424 -4.45 10.10 6.27
N PRO A 425 -5.15 10.64 7.29
CA PRO A 425 -6.36 10.00 7.79
C PRO A 425 -7.47 9.88 6.73
N GLN A 426 -7.69 10.92 5.94
CA GLN A 426 -8.71 10.93 4.89
C GLN A 426 -8.38 9.92 3.76
N ILE A 427 -7.11 9.84 3.37
CA ILE A 427 -6.68 8.90 2.33
C ILE A 427 -6.76 7.45 2.84
N GLN A 428 -6.52 7.20 4.13
CA GLN A 428 -6.73 5.89 4.73
C GLN A 428 -8.20 5.48 4.73
N ILE A 429 -9.11 6.40 5.00
CA ILE A 429 -10.56 6.16 4.87
C ILE A 429 -10.91 5.82 3.42
N ASN A 430 -10.40 6.59 2.46
CA ASN A 430 -10.58 6.30 1.05
C ASN A 430 -10.10 4.88 0.70
N ALA A 431 -8.91 4.51 1.14
CA ALA A 431 -8.33 3.18 0.90
C ALA A 431 -9.24 2.06 1.41
N ASN A 432 -9.80 2.22 2.61
CA ASN A 432 -10.72 1.25 3.20
C ASN A 432 -12.00 1.12 2.37
N GLN A 433 -12.63 2.23 2.01
CA GLN A 433 -13.87 2.21 1.22
C GLN A 433 -13.65 1.62 -0.19
N ILE A 434 -12.56 1.97 -0.83
CA ILE A 434 -12.18 1.43 -2.14
C ILE A 434 -11.91 -0.08 -2.06
N ALA A 435 -11.22 -0.55 -1.03
CA ALA A 435 -10.97 -1.97 -0.82
C ALA A 435 -12.28 -2.77 -0.66
N ARG A 436 -13.23 -2.24 0.10
CA ARG A 436 -14.56 -2.86 0.27
C ARG A 436 -15.32 -2.94 -1.03
N LEU A 437 -15.33 -1.85 -1.80
CA LEU A 437 -15.99 -1.80 -3.10
C LEU A 437 -15.38 -2.80 -4.08
N ASP A 438 -14.05 -2.90 -4.08
CA ASP A 438 -13.30 -3.86 -4.92
C ASP A 438 -13.62 -5.32 -4.58
N CYS A 439 -13.72 -5.68 -3.30
CA CYS A 439 -14.13 -7.01 -2.87
C CYS A 439 -15.55 -7.35 -3.35
N LEU A 440 -16.49 -6.43 -3.20
CA LEU A 440 -17.89 -6.65 -3.60
C LEU A 440 -18.05 -6.74 -5.13
N LEU A 441 -17.26 -5.97 -5.87
CA LEU A 441 -17.16 -6.09 -7.31
C LEU A 441 -16.57 -7.45 -7.74
N SER A 442 -15.53 -7.91 -7.05
CA SER A 442 -14.95 -9.24 -7.26
C SER A 442 -16.01 -10.32 -7.10
N PHE A 443 -16.83 -10.28 -6.07
CA PHE A 443 -17.93 -11.23 -5.88
C PHE A 443 -18.93 -11.18 -7.01
N ALA A 444 -19.31 -10.00 -7.50
CA ALA A 444 -20.21 -9.86 -8.62
C ALA A 444 -19.65 -10.49 -9.90
N ASN A 445 -18.38 -10.25 -10.20
CA ASN A 445 -17.71 -10.83 -11.38
C ASN A 445 -17.63 -12.35 -11.30
N VAL A 446 -17.18 -12.87 -10.17
CA VAL A 446 -17.07 -14.33 -9.94
C VAL A 446 -18.43 -15.01 -10.01
N ALA A 447 -19.46 -14.41 -9.42
CA ALA A 447 -20.82 -14.94 -9.46
C ALA A 447 -21.36 -14.99 -10.90
N ARG A 448 -21.12 -13.97 -11.70
CA ARG A 448 -21.52 -13.95 -13.11
C ARG A 448 -20.80 -15.00 -13.93
N GLU A 449 -19.49 -15.09 -13.81
CA GLU A 449 -18.66 -16.06 -14.56
C GLU A 449 -19.01 -17.50 -14.25
N ASN A 450 -19.38 -17.80 -13.00
CA ASN A 450 -19.59 -19.16 -12.53
C ASN A 450 -21.07 -19.51 -12.30
N ASN A 451 -21.99 -18.64 -12.66
CA ASN A 451 -23.42 -18.81 -12.44
C ASN A 451 -23.78 -19.07 -10.98
N TYR A 452 -23.17 -18.30 -10.07
CA TYR A 452 -23.56 -18.32 -8.66
C TYR A 452 -24.81 -17.47 -8.45
N ILE A 453 -25.61 -17.87 -7.51
CA ILE A 453 -26.84 -17.16 -7.16
C ILE A 453 -26.73 -16.49 -5.79
N ARG A 454 -27.58 -15.52 -5.53
CA ARG A 454 -27.67 -14.90 -4.22
C ARG A 454 -28.27 -15.87 -3.21
N PRO A 455 -27.58 -16.17 -2.10
CA PRO A 455 -28.16 -16.97 -1.03
C PRO A 455 -29.22 -16.18 -0.26
N VAL A 456 -30.22 -16.89 0.30
CA VAL A 456 -31.16 -16.35 1.27
C VAL A 456 -30.56 -16.57 2.65
N ILE A 457 -30.37 -15.51 3.41
CA ILE A 457 -29.81 -15.54 4.76
C ILE A 457 -30.95 -15.29 5.76
N GLU A 458 -31.13 -16.23 6.67
CA GLU A 458 -32.18 -16.19 7.69
C GLU A 458 -31.62 -16.55 9.06
N ASP A 459 -32.24 -16.01 10.11
CA ASP A 459 -31.89 -16.31 11.49
C ASP A 459 -32.65 -17.55 11.98
N ASN A 460 -32.27 -18.72 11.47
CA ASN A 460 -32.86 -20.03 11.83
C ASN A 460 -31.82 -21.14 11.70
N ASP A 461 -32.23 -22.39 12.00
CA ASP A 461 -31.39 -23.59 11.97
C ASP A 461 -31.50 -24.40 10.68
N VAL A 462 -31.98 -23.80 9.58
CA VAL A 462 -32.15 -24.49 8.30
C VAL A 462 -30.96 -24.26 7.39
N LEU A 463 -30.37 -25.35 6.88
CA LEU A 463 -29.42 -25.32 5.77
C LEU A 463 -30.06 -26.03 4.58
N ASP A 464 -30.50 -25.27 3.57
CA ASP A 464 -31.10 -25.80 2.33
C ASP A 464 -30.25 -25.39 1.13
N ILE A 465 -29.47 -26.34 0.62
CA ILE A 465 -28.64 -26.15 -0.58
C ILE A 465 -29.22 -26.99 -1.69
N ARG A 466 -29.66 -26.35 -2.77
CA ARG A 466 -30.19 -27.01 -3.97
C ARG A 466 -29.19 -26.94 -5.09
N GLN A 467 -28.94 -28.09 -5.73
CA GLN A 467 -27.97 -28.21 -6.81
C GLN A 467 -26.61 -27.59 -6.46
N GLY A 468 -26.11 -27.91 -5.26
CA GLY A 468 -24.86 -27.41 -4.75
C GLY A 468 -23.68 -27.88 -5.57
N ARG A 469 -22.76 -26.98 -5.87
CA ARG A 469 -21.54 -27.23 -6.61
C ARG A 469 -20.34 -26.76 -5.79
N HIS A 470 -19.26 -27.52 -5.79
CA HIS A 470 -18.04 -27.13 -5.10
C HIS A 470 -17.25 -26.15 -6.00
N PRO A 471 -17.05 -24.88 -5.60
CA PRO A 471 -16.48 -23.86 -6.48
C PRO A 471 -15.05 -24.17 -6.91
N VAL A 472 -14.25 -24.81 -6.06
CA VAL A 472 -12.85 -25.17 -6.39
C VAL A 472 -12.79 -26.39 -7.28
N ILE A 473 -13.50 -27.48 -6.91
CA ILE A 473 -13.50 -28.73 -7.66
C ILE A 473 -14.08 -28.50 -9.05
N GLU A 474 -15.16 -27.74 -9.15
CA GLU A 474 -15.77 -27.39 -10.45
C GLU A 474 -14.75 -26.75 -11.43
N LYS A 475 -13.88 -25.89 -10.91
CA LYS A 475 -12.83 -25.23 -11.72
C LYS A 475 -11.67 -26.16 -12.11
N GLN A 476 -11.50 -27.26 -11.42
CA GLN A 476 -10.42 -28.23 -11.68
C GLN A 476 -10.83 -29.37 -12.60
N LEU A 477 -12.12 -29.47 -12.95
CA LEU A 477 -12.59 -30.51 -13.86
C LEU A 477 -11.99 -30.35 -15.26
N PRO A 478 -11.66 -31.49 -15.94
CA PRO A 478 -11.20 -31.45 -17.31
C PRO A 478 -12.21 -30.79 -18.25
N ILE A 479 -11.71 -30.27 -19.35
CA ILE A 479 -12.56 -29.62 -20.38
C ILE A 479 -13.60 -30.63 -20.88
N GLY A 480 -14.87 -30.25 -20.82
CA GLY A 480 -16.00 -31.08 -21.27
C GLY A 480 -16.65 -31.93 -20.16
N GLU A 481 -16.03 -32.04 -19.01
CA GLU A 481 -16.66 -32.66 -17.84
C GLU A 481 -17.53 -31.66 -17.09
N LYS A 482 -18.70 -32.12 -16.64
CA LYS A 482 -19.64 -31.30 -15.87
C LYS A 482 -19.63 -31.74 -14.42
N TYR A 483 -19.69 -30.75 -13.50
CA TYR A 483 -19.87 -31.02 -12.09
C TYR A 483 -21.29 -31.54 -11.85
N ILE A 484 -21.40 -32.67 -11.15
CA ILE A 484 -22.72 -33.24 -10.75
C ILE A 484 -23.15 -32.54 -9.47
N ALA A 485 -24.17 -31.70 -9.59
CA ALA A 485 -24.72 -30.96 -8.46
C ALA A 485 -25.52 -31.86 -7.52
N ASN A 486 -25.50 -31.56 -6.21
CA ASN A 486 -26.18 -32.30 -5.18
C ASN A 486 -27.02 -31.38 -4.28
N ASP A 487 -28.13 -31.90 -3.78
CA ASP A 487 -28.95 -31.21 -2.81
C ASP A 487 -28.54 -31.63 -1.39
N VAL A 488 -28.55 -30.67 -0.46
CA VAL A 488 -28.30 -30.90 0.97
C VAL A 488 -29.35 -30.14 1.78
N MET A 489 -30.03 -30.85 2.66
CA MET A 489 -31.00 -30.29 3.58
C MET A 489 -30.67 -30.71 5.00
N LEU A 490 -30.52 -29.77 5.91
CA LEU A 490 -30.37 -29.99 7.34
C LEU A 490 -31.27 -29.02 8.11
N ASP A 491 -31.93 -29.51 9.16
CA ASP A 491 -32.71 -28.69 10.09
C ASP A 491 -32.67 -29.29 11.50
N SER A 492 -33.18 -28.56 12.48
CA SER A 492 -33.20 -29.02 13.89
C SER A 492 -34.35 -29.95 14.22
N ALA A 493 -35.32 -30.17 13.30
CA ALA A 493 -36.53 -30.93 13.58
C ALA A 493 -36.65 -32.26 12.82
N SER A 494 -36.38 -32.25 11.50
CA SER A 494 -36.64 -33.39 10.64
C SER A 494 -35.40 -34.12 10.16
N GLN A 495 -34.29 -33.42 9.92
CA GLN A 495 -33.06 -34.01 9.41
C GLN A 495 -31.82 -33.34 10.00
N GLN A 496 -31.38 -33.85 11.15
CA GLN A 496 -30.26 -33.29 11.90
C GLN A 496 -28.92 -33.83 11.47
N ILE A 497 -28.87 -35.05 10.95
CA ILE A 497 -27.64 -35.81 10.65
C ILE A 497 -27.74 -36.43 9.26
N ILE A 498 -26.70 -36.25 8.47
CA ILE A 498 -26.53 -36.94 7.19
C ILE A 498 -25.27 -37.80 7.29
N ILE A 499 -25.41 -39.10 6.98
CA ILE A 499 -24.29 -40.03 6.91
C ILE A 499 -23.87 -40.19 5.45
N ILE A 500 -22.63 -39.83 5.13
CA ILE A 500 -22.04 -39.96 3.80
C ILE A 500 -21.15 -41.18 3.78
N THR A 501 -21.44 -42.11 2.86
CA THR A 501 -20.64 -43.34 2.68
C THR A 501 -20.15 -43.44 1.25
N GLY A 502 -19.05 -44.17 1.03
CA GLY A 502 -18.59 -44.55 -0.30
C GLY A 502 -17.45 -43.79 -0.96
N PRO A 503 -16.65 -43.01 -0.24
CA PRO A 503 -15.49 -42.37 -0.85
C PRO A 503 -14.26 -43.27 -1.02
N ASN A 504 -14.35 -44.53 -0.63
CA ASN A 504 -13.21 -45.49 -0.58
C ASN A 504 -13.21 -46.40 -1.81
N MET A 505 -13.13 -45.84 -3.01
CA MET A 505 -12.83 -46.63 -4.21
C MET A 505 -11.41 -46.41 -4.68
#